data_da216ae8e04d3c1af6da39041f59bc2e
#
_entry.id   da216ae8e04d3c1af6da39041f59bc2e
#
_cell.length_a   1.000
_cell.length_b   1.000
_cell.length_c   1.000
_cell.angle_alpha   90.00
_cell.angle_beta   90.00
_cell.angle_gamma   90.00
#
_symmetry.space_group_name_H-M   'P 1'
#
loop_
_entity.id
_entity.type
_entity.pdbx_description
1 polymer ?
#
loop_
_entity_poly.entity_id
_entity_poly.type
_entity_poly.pdbx_seq_one_letter_code
_entity_poly.pdbx_strand_id
1 'polypeptide(L)'
;MMTHKFRKACAALFLALTFACPAFPWGAQGHSAMAIVAQHNLSAEARSHVVAILGSDDLASISSWMDEVRSAYFHTGPLGSDPEALKFNAEFPKNGEWHYVDLPLGTAAYTLDGPYANPHDVVHMLEEAVSVLEGGGDRRITKREALCMLVHFVGDEHQPLHIANGYFETGADGSAKLVTDPSALKGVPNDKGGNADFFGPGRFDELHAYWDTALVEKIGAGKDPAALAAMLEKRVADESASWKSTGDYHHWAEAWATESLVAARTAYSGITFGALIPDPRGGIKSIKMTFPPHYDEVCIPLASERLAKAGYHLAEILNAIHWSD
;
A
#
# COMPACT_ATOMS: atom_id res chain seq x y z
N MET A 1 -10.57 72.02 -16.85
CA MET A 1 -11.23 70.73 -17.34
C MET A 1 -10.21 69.63 -17.30
N MET A 2 -10.18 68.87 -16.20
CA MET A 2 -9.22 67.77 -15.96
C MET A 2 -9.95 66.42 -16.10
N THR A 3 -9.58 65.67 -17.08
CA THR A 3 -10.13 64.30 -17.32
C THR A 3 -9.28 63.27 -16.60
N HIS A 4 -9.81 62.70 -15.53
CA HIS A 4 -9.22 61.52 -14.86
C HIS A 4 -9.45 60.23 -15.67
N LYS A 5 -8.38 59.61 -16.16
CA LYS A 5 -8.39 58.25 -16.72
C LYS A 5 -8.28 57.26 -15.59
N PHE A 6 -9.37 56.53 -15.30
CA PHE A 6 -9.35 55.33 -14.47
C PHE A 6 -8.68 54.19 -15.22
N ARG A 7 -7.51 53.73 -14.75
CA ARG A 7 -6.92 52.46 -15.16
C ARG A 7 -7.55 51.33 -14.32
N LYS A 8 -8.36 50.49 -14.94
CA LYS A 8 -8.81 49.22 -14.35
C LYS A 8 -7.65 48.21 -14.40
N ALA A 9 -7.08 47.88 -13.26
CA ALA A 9 -6.17 46.76 -13.11
C ALA A 9 -7.02 45.50 -13.01
N CYS A 10 -6.97 44.63 -14.04
CA CYS A 10 -7.46 43.27 -13.96
C CYS A 10 -6.43 42.43 -13.22
N ALA A 11 -6.70 42.10 -11.96
CA ALA A 11 -5.95 41.07 -11.25
C ALA A 11 -6.39 39.70 -11.80
N ALA A 12 -5.54 39.08 -12.59
CA ALA A 12 -5.71 37.69 -12.99
C ALA A 12 -5.40 36.78 -11.78
N LEU A 13 -6.45 36.21 -11.20
CA LEU A 13 -6.33 35.18 -10.14
C LEU A 13 -5.87 33.90 -10.82
N PHE A 14 -4.57 33.60 -10.75
CA PHE A 14 -4.05 32.29 -11.09
C PHE A 14 -4.51 31.28 -10.01
N LEU A 15 -5.59 30.56 -10.29
CA LEU A 15 -5.98 29.38 -9.54
C LEU A 15 -4.97 28.28 -9.89
N ALA A 16 -3.94 28.10 -9.07
CA ALA A 16 -3.07 26.95 -9.17
C ALA A 16 -3.91 25.71 -8.82
N LEU A 17 -4.39 25.01 -9.84
CA LEU A 17 -4.88 23.63 -9.69
C LEU A 17 -3.68 22.76 -9.34
N THR A 18 -3.44 22.58 -8.04
CA THR A 18 -2.55 21.52 -7.56
C THR A 18 -3.24 20.19 -7.85
N PHE A 19 -2.81 19.54 -8.92
CA PHE A 19 -3.16 18.15 -9.15
C PHE A 19 -2.67 17.37 -7.94
N ALA A 20 -3.63 16.81 -7.21
CA ALA A 20 -3.37 15.85 -6.19
C ALA A 20 -2.86 14.58 -6.85
N CYS A 21 -1.56 14.34 -6.82
CA CYS A 21 -1.06 12.99 -7.04
C CYS A 21 -1.59 12.14 -5.88
N PRO A 22 -2.39 11.09 -6.12
CA PRO A 22 -2.76 10.18 -5.05
C PRO A 22 -1.48 9.59 -4.44
N ALA A 23 -1.42 9.48 -3.12
CA ALA A 23 -0.40 8.67 -2.47
C ALA A 23 -0.66 7.22 -2.90
N PHE A 24 0.29 6.63 -3.61
CA PHE A 24 0.25 5.23 -4.03
C PHE A 24 1.02 4.41 -2.99
N PRO A 25 0.49 3.27 -2.51
CA PRO A 25 1.21 2.35 -1.63
C PRO A 25 2.55 1.97 -2.25
N TRP A 26 3.64 1.93 -1.51
CA TRP A 26 5.02 1.83 -2.01
C TRP A 26 5.35 2.80 -3.16
N GLY A 27 4.50 3.76 -3.47
CA GLY A 27 4.56 4.56 -4.69
C GLY A 27 4.63 3.70 -5.96
N ALA A 28 4.34 4.26 -7.11
CA ALA A 28 4.45 3.52 -8.38
C ALA A 28 5.86 2.93 -8.60
N GLN A 29 6.90 3.56 -8.07
CA GLN A 29 8.28 3.10 -8.18
C GLN A 29 8.53 1.81 -7.38
N GLY A 30 8.02 1.71 -6.16
CA GLY A 30 8.19 0.53 -5.32
C GLY A 30 7.43 -0.67 -5.87
N HIS A 31 6.15 -0.49 -6.25
CA HIS A 31 5.37 -1.54 -6.92
C HIS A 31 6.03 -2.04 -8.21
N SER A 32 6.53 -1.13 -9.05
CA SER A 32 7.23 -1.53 -10.27
C SER A 32 8.53 -2.28 -9.96
N ALA A 33 9.30 -1.83 -8.98
CA ALA A 33 10.56 -2.50 -8.63
C ALA A 33 10.33 -3.92 -8.08
N MET A 34 9.37 -4.11 -7.15
CA MET A 34 9.07 -5.44 -6.63
C MET A 34 8.47 -6.36 -7.69
N ALA A 35 7.65 -5.84 -8.62
CA ALA A 35 7.12 -6.60 -9.73
C ALA A 35 8.24 -7.08 -10.69
N ILE A 36 9.28 -6.25 -10.91
CA ILE A 36 10.47 -6.66 -11.68
C ILE A 36 11.25 -7.76 -10.95
N VAL A 37 11.41 -7.66 -9.63
CA VAL A 37 12.03 -8.73 -8.84
C VAL A 37 11.23 -10.04 -9.02
N ALA A 38 9.89 -9.98 -8.95
CA ALA A 38 9.05 -11.14 -9.19
C ALA A 38 9.24 -11.70 -10.60
N GLN A 39 9.20 -10.86 -11.63
CA GLN A 39 9.36 -11.24 -13.03
C GLN A 39 10.69 -11.98 -13.28
N HIS A 40 11.79 -11.57 -12.64
CA HIS A 40 13.08 -12.25 -12.75
C HIS A 40 13.05 -13.67 -12.16
N ASN A 41 12.19 -13.92 -11.18
CA ASN A 41 12.09 -15.17 -10.43
C ASN A 41 10.92 -16.08 -10.85
N LEU A 42 10.20 -15.73 -11.95
CA LEU A 42 9.15 -16.59 -12.49
C LEU A 42 9.73 -17.88 -13.10
N SER A 43 9.07 -19.00 -12.84
CA SER A 43 9.26 -20.24 -13.59
C SER A 43 8.84 -20.06 -15.05
N ALA A 44 9.30 -20.95 -15.93
CA ALA A 44 8.89 -20.93 -17.33
C ALA A 44 7.37 -21.11 -17.50
N GLU A 45 6.75 -21.93 -16.65
CA GLU A 45 5.31 -22.19 -16.64
C GLU A 45 4.53 -20.94 -16.22
N ALA A 46 4.83 -20.37 -15.04
CA ALA A 46 4.17 -19.15 -14.57
C ALA A 46 4.33 -18.00 -15.57
N ARG A 47 5.52 -17.81 -16.14
CA ARG A 47 5.77 -16.82 -17.18
C ARG A 47 4.89 -17.03 -18.40
N SER A 48 4.69 -18.29 -18.84
CA SER A 48 3.82 -18.60 -19.98
C SER A 48 2.37 -18.19 -19.73
N HIS A 49 1.84 -18.45 -18.51
CA HIS A 49 0.48 -18.03 -18.12
C HIS A 49 0.36 -16.50 -18.02
N VAL A 50 1.35 -15.83 -17.43
CA VAL A 50 1.39 -14.35 -17.38
C VAL A 50 1.35 -13.78 -18.79
N VAL A 51 2.18 -14.30 -19.71
CA VAL A 51 2.19 -13.87 -21.12
C VAL A 51 0.85 -14.15 -21.81
N ALA A 52 0.22 -15.27 -21.53
CA ALA A 52 -1.11 -15.58 -22.09
C ALA A 52 -2.20 -14.60 -21.64
N ILE A 53 -2.11 -14.10 -20.41
CA ILE A 53 -3.08 -13.15 -19.86
C ILE A 53 -2.80 -11.71 -20.30
N LEU A 54 -1.54 -11.26 -20.29
CA LEU A 54 -1.14 -9.87 -20.54
C LEU A 54 -0.70 -9.58 -21.97
N GLY A 55 -0.33 -10.59 -22.74
CA GLY A 55 0.37 -10.44 -24.02
C GLY A 55 1.88 -10.16 -23.89
N SER A 56 2.38 -10.03 -22.67
CA SER A 56 3.80 -9.82 -22.32
C SER A 56 4.07 -10.40 -20.91
N ASP A 57 5.33 -10.50 -20.51
CA ASP A 57 5.72 -10.88 -19.14
C ASP A 57 6.01 -9.66 -18.25
N ASP A 58 5.65 -8.45 -18.69
CA ASP A 58 5.90 -7.19 -17.99
C ASP A 58 4.92 -6.98 -16.83
N LEU A 59 5.22 -7.58 -15.65
CA LEU A 59 4.45 -7.38 -14.44
C LEU A 59 4.51 -5.94 -13.91
N ALA A 60 5.59 -5.22 -14.20
CA ALA A 60 5.71 -3.83 -13.75
C ALA A 60 4.68 -2.92 -14.40
N SER A 61 4.26 -3.21 -15.64
CA SER A 61 3.26 -2.42 -16.37
C SER A 61 1.87 -2.42 -15.73
N ILE A 62 1.56 -3.42 -14.90
CA ILE A 62 0.25 -3.57 -14.24
C ILE A 62 0.33 -3.34 -12.73
N SER A 63 1.53 -3.12 -12.19
CA SER A 63 1.77 -3.11 -10.75
C SER A 63 1.03 -1.99 -9.99
N SER A 64 0.67 -0.89 -10.64
CA SER A 64 -0.10 0.22 -10.05
C SER A 64 -1.57 0.23 -10.48
N TRP A 65 -2.04 -0.78 -11.23
CA TRP A 65 -3.36 -0.76 -11.84
C TRP A 65 -4.49 -0.59 -10.81
N MET A 66 -4.41 -1.23 -9.64
CA MET A 66 -5.43 -1.14 -8.59
C MET A 66 -5.58 0.28 -8.02
N ASP A 67 -4.47 0.99 -7.80
CA ASP A 67 -4.48 2.40 -7.38
C ASP A 67 -5.02 3.33 -8.48
N GLU A 68 -4.65 3.07 -9.72
CA GLU A 68 -5.13 3.83 -10.88
C GLU A 68 -6.63 3.62 -11.10
N VAL A 69 -7.13 2.40 -10.91
CA VAL A 69 -8.58 2.08 -10.89
C VAL A 69 -9.31 2.88 -9.83
N ARG A 70 -8.79 2.92 -8.61
CA ARG A 70 -9.37 3.74 -7.53
C ARG A 70 -9.44 5.22 -7.92
N SER A 71 -8.39 5.74 -8.55
CA SER A 71 -8.36 7.12 -9.05
C SER A 71 -9.36 7.35 -10.19
N ALA A 72 -9.58 6.36 -11.05
CA ALA A 72 -10.52 6.42 -12.17
C ALA A 72 -11.98 6.59 -11.71
N TYR A 73 -12.34 6.14 -10.50
CA TYR A 73 -13.66 6.42 -9.91
C TYR A 73 -14.01 7.92 -9.91
N PHE A 74 -13.01 8.79 -9.75
CA PHE A 74 -13.16 10.24 -9.79
C PHE A 74 -12.93 10.83 -11.19
N HIS A 75 -12.87 10.00 -12.23
CA HIS A 75 -12.48 10.39 -13.60
C HIS A 75 -11.13 11.13 -13.64
N THR A 76 -10.19 10.73 -12.81
CA THR A 76 -8.84 11.29 -12.70
C THR A 76 -7.78 10.21 -12.95
N GLY A 77 -6.52 10.64 -13.10
CA GLY A 77 -5.41 9.72 -13.32
C GLY A 77 -5.36 9.10 -14.72
N PRO A 78 -4.42 8.19 -14.96
CA PRO A 78 -4.19 7.57 -16.26
C PRO A 78 -5.40 6.79 -16.80
N LEU A 79 -6.15 6.13 -15.91
CA LEU A 79 -7.31 5.31 -16.25
C LEU A 79 -8.65 6.03 -16.11
N GLY A 80 -8.68 7.37 -15.96
CA GLY A 80 -9.90 8.15 -15.72
C GLY A 80 -10.98 8.04 -16.81
N SER A 81 -10.62 7.53 -18.01
CA SER A 81 -11.53 7.23 -19.12
C SER A 81 -11.39 5.78 -19.65
N ASP A 82 -10.63 4.94 -18.97
CA ASP A 82 -10.43 3.55 -19.36
C ASP A 82 -11.70 2.73 -19.10
N PRO A 83 -12.26 2.04 -20.12
CA PRO A 83 -13.52 1.30 -19.97
C PRO A 83 -13.44 0.13 -18.99
N GLU A 84 -12.30 -0.57 -18.89
CA GLU A 84 -12.09 -1.70 -17.98
C GLU A 84 -12.08 -1.19 -16.53
N ALA A 85 -11.32 -0.14 -16.25
CA ALA A 85 -11.24 0.48 -14.92
C ALA A 85 -12.59 1.05 -14.47
N LEU A 86 -13.31 1.73 -15.35
CA LEU A 86 -14.64 2.27 -15.06
C LEU A 86 -15.67 1.16 -14.77
N LYS A 87 -15.62 0.06 -15.55
CA LYS A 87 -16.47 -1.12 -15.33
C LYS A 87 -16.15 -1.76 -13.97
N PHE A 88 -14.87 -1.99 -13.67
CA PHE A 88 -14.42 -2.56 -12.41
C PHE A 88 -14.91 -1.74 -11.20
N ASN A 89 -14.76 -0.40 -11.26
CA ASN A 89 -15.29 0.48 -10.21
C ASN A 89 -16.81 0.45 -10.06
N ALA A 90 -17.54 0.28 -11.16
CA ALA A 90 -19.01 0.18 -11.11
C ALA A 90 -19.45 -1.14 -10.46
N GLU A 91 -18.75 -2.22 -10.68
CA GLU A 91 -19.00 -3.53 -10.07
C GLU A 91 -18.50 -3.63 -8.63
N PHE A 92 -17.41 -2.96 -8.32
CA PHE A 92 -16.73 -3.00 -7.01
C PHE A 92 -16.49 -1.57 -6.46
N PRO A 93 -17.55 -0.82 -6.09
CA PRO A 93 -17.42 0.60 -5.74
C PRO A 93 -16.63 0.86 -4.45
N LYS A 94 -16.31 -0.19 -3.69
CA LYS A 94 -15.52 -0.14 -2.46
C LYS A 94 -14.13 -0.78 -2.59
N ASN A 95 -13.64 -0.98 -3.83
CA ASN A 95 -12.34 -1.61 -4.06
C ASN A 95 -11.17 -0.88 -3.36
N GLY A 96 -11.32 0.39 -2.99
CA GLY A 96 -10.35 1.11 -2.19
C GLY A 96 -10.14 0.55 -0.76
N GLU A 97 -11.09 -0.25 -0.24
CA GLU A 97 -10.95 -0.94 1.04
C GLU A 97 -10.13 -2.24 0.92
N TRP A 98 -9.84 -2.71 -0.30
CA TRP A 98 -9.12 -3.96 -0.58
C TRP A 98 -7.60 -3.89 -0.40
N HIS A 99 -7.07 -2.68 -0.24
CA HIS A 99 -5.63 -2.41 -0.19
C HIS A 99 -5.01 -2.60 1.18
N TYR A 100 -5.79 -2.83 2.24
CA TYR A 100 -5.29 -2.83 3.62
C TYR A 100 -6.12 -3.71 4.55
N VAL A 101 -5.59 -3.93 5.74
CA VAL A 101 -6.30 -4.43 6.91
C VAL A 101 -5.94 -3.61 8.15
N ASP A 102 -6.89 -3.40 9.05
CA ASP A 102 -6.75 -2.51 10.20
C ASP A 102 -6.36 -3.27 11.49
N LEU A 103 -5.21 -3.97 11.49
CA LEU A 103 -4.75 -4.68 12.69
C LEU A 103 -4.22 -3.70 13.75
N PRO A 104 -4.64 -3.81 15.01
CA PRO A 104 -3.95 -3.12 16.09
C PRO A 104 -2.52 -3.63 16.26
N LEU A 105 -1.57 -2.73 16.52
CA LEU A 105 -0.15 -3.06 16.72
C LEU A 105 0.11 -4.13 17.78
N GLY A 106 -0.78 -4.27 18.77
CA GLY A 106 -0.68 -5.29 19.82
C GLY A 106 -1.27 -6.65 19.46
N THR A 107 -1.88 -6.81 18.28
CA THR A 107 -2.41 -8.10 17.82
C THR A 107 -1.27 -9.11 17.63
N ALA A 108 -1.47 -10.37 18.01
CA ALA A 108 -0.40 -11.38 17.94
C ALA A 108 -0.10 -11.79 16.49
N ALA A 109 -1.14 -12.05 15.70
CA ALA A 109 -1.08 -12.47 14.32
C ALA A 109 -2.37 -12.10 13.58
N TYR A 110 -2.32 -12.05 12.26
CA TYR A 110 -3.53 -12.04 11.42
C TYR A 110 -4.14 -13.45 11.37
N THR A 111 -5.46 -13.53 11.33
CA THR A 111 -6.22 -14.75 11.03
C THR A 111 -7.46 -14.36 10.24
N LEU A 112 -7.83 -15.15 9.22
CA LEU A 112 -8.98 -14.87 8.34
C LEU A 112 -10.31 -14.70 9.10
N ASP A 113 -10.52 -15.48 10.16
CA ASP A 113 -11.71 -15.37 11.02
C ASP A 113 -11.49 -14.45 12.23
N GLY A 114 -10.44 -13.66 12.24
CA GLY A 114 -10.05 -12.80 13.36
C GLY A 114 -10.98 -11.59 13.54
N PRO A 115 -10.97 -10.99 14.74
CA PRO A 115 -11.87 -9.88 15.05
C PRO A 115 -11.60 -8.59 14.26
N TYR A 116 -10.48 -8.51 13.57
CA TYR A 116 -10.05 -7.38 12.76
C TYR A 116 -10.02 -7.73 11.26
N ALA A 117 -10.27 -8.98 10.89
CA ALA A 117 -10.37 -9.39 9.51
C ALA A 117 -11.67 -8.88 8.87
N ASN A 118 -11.61 -8.54 7.61
CA ASN A 118 -12.74 -8.11 6.80
C ASN A 118 -12.76 -8.97 5.53
N PRO A 119 -13.92 -9.50 5.10
CA PRO A 119 -14.01 -10.30 3.87
C PRO A 119 -13.49 -9.63 2.59
N HIS A 120 -13.17 -8.36 2.65
CA HIS A 120 -12.63 -7.57 1.55
C HIS A 120 -11.33 -6.85 1.93
N ASP A 121 -10.62 -7.30 2.95
CA ASP A 121 -9.28 -6.79 3.24
C ASP A 121 -8.24 -7.36 2.26
N VAL A 122 -7.03 -6.85 2.32
CA VAL A 122 -5.95 -7.20 1.39
C VAL A 122 -5.64 -8.69 1.36
N VAL A 123 -5.73 -9.39 2.51
CA VAL A 123 -5.45 -10.82 2.61
C VAL A 123 -6.52 -11.65 1.90
N HIS A 124 -7.80 -11.38 2.18
CA HIS A 124 -8.92 -12.06 1.51
C HIS A 124 -8.92 -11.79 0.00
N MET A 125 -8.56 -10.57 -0.41
CA MET A 125 -8.54 -10.22 -1.83
C MET A 125 -7.32 -10.82 -2.57
N LEU A 126 -6.23 -11.14 -1.87
CA LEU A 126 -5.15 -11.96 -2.42
C LEU A 126 -5.60 -13.39 -2.66
N GLU A 127 -6.27 -14.03 -1.68
CA GLU A 127 -6.82 -15.38 -1.85
C GLU A 127 -7.88 -15.43 -2.96
N GLU A 128 -8.73 -14.40 -3.05
CA GLU A 128 -9.70 -14.26 -4.15
C GLU A 128 -9.03 -14.17 -5.51
N ALA A 129 -7.95 -13.36 -5.64
CA ALA A 129 -7.20 -13.23 -6.89
C ALA A 129 -6.58 -14.58 -7.31
N VAL A 130 -6.00 -15.33 -6.38
CA VAL A 130 -5.49 -16.68 -6.62
C VAL A 130 -6.62 -17.59 -7.10
N SER A 131 -7.75 -17.61 -6.41
CA SER A 131 -8.92 -18.42 -6.75
C SER A 131 -9.41 -18.14 -8.18
N VAL A 132 -9.49 -16.87 -8.58
CA VAL A 132 -9.90 -16.47 -9.95
C VAL A 132 -8.88 -16.97 -11.00
N LEU A 133 -7.58 -16.88 -10.72
CA LEU A 133 -6.54 -17.38 -11.63
C LEU A 133 -6.59 -18.90 -11.81
N GLU A 134 -7.09 -19.62 -10.81
CA GLU A 134 -7.33 -21.07 -10.82
C GLU A 134 -8.68 -21.46 -11.46
N GLY A 135 -9.50 -20.50 -11.87
CA GLY A 135 -10.79 -20.72 -12.53
C GLY A 135 -11.99 -20.79 -11.56
N GLY A 136 -11.74 -20.50 -10.28
CA GLY A 136 -12.76 -20.31 -9.23
C GLY A 136 -13.15 -18.85 -9.03
N GLY A 137 -13.39 -18.45 -7.78
CA GLY A 137 -13.58 -17.08 -7.34
C GLY A 137 -14.79 -16.34 -7.92
N ASP A 138 -14.79 -15.02 -7.79
CA ASP A 138 -15.84 -14.14 -8.31
C ASP A 138 -15.76 -14.01 -9.83
N ARG A 139 -16.76 -14.54 -10.53
CA ARG A 139 -16.83 -14.54 -12.01
C ARG A 139 -16.93 -13.14 -12.64
N ARG A 140 -17.10 -12.09 -11.86
CA ARG A 140 -17.08 -10.70 -12.35
C ARG A 140 -15.64 -10.19 -12.52
N ILE A 141 -14.69 -10.83 -11.84
CA ILE A 141 -13.27 -10.50 -11.94
C ILE A 141 -12.66 -11.34 -13.06
N THR A 142 -12.07 -10.70 -14.04
CA THR A 142 -11.34 -11.37 -15.13
C THR A 142 -9.98 -11.86 -14.66
N LYS A 143 -9.36 -12.84 -15.34
CA LYS A 143 -7.99 -13.29 -15.04
C LYS A 143 -6.97 -12.15 -15.10
N ARG A 144 -7.17 -11.18 -16.00
CA ARG A 144 -6.30 -10.00 -16.08
C ARG A 144 -6.45 -9.11 -14.85
N GLU A 145 -7.67 -8.81 -14.44
CA GLU A 145 -7.94 -8.04 -13.23
C GLU A 145 -7.41 -8.77 -11.98
N ALA A 146 -7.61 -10.07 -11.87
CA ALA A 146 -7.06 -10.89 -10.77
C ALA A 146 -5.53 -10.87 -10.74
N LEU A 147 -4.86 -10.92 -11.91
CA LEU A 147 -3.41 -10.79 -11.96
C LEU A 147 -2.94 -9.37 -11.55
N CYS A 148 -3.66 -8.33 -11.95
CA CYS A 148 -3.41 -6.96 -11.49
C CYS A 148 -3.58 -6.84 -9.96
N MET A 149 -4.66 -7.43 -9.41
CA MET A 149 -4.89 -7.50 -7.96
C MET A 149 -3.75 -8.21 -7.25
N LEU A 150 -3.36 -9.39 -7.70
CA LEU A 150 -2.32 -10.18 -7.06
C LEU A 150 -0.98 -9.44 -7.06
N VAL A 151 -0.57 -8.87 -8.21
CA VAL A 151 0.69 -8.11 -8.34
C VAL A 151 0.70 -6.89 -7.41
N HIS A 152 -0.41 -6.17 -7.32
CA HIS A 152 -0.51 -4.97 -6.50
C HIS A 152 -0.59 -5.31 -5.00
N PHE A 153 -1.53 -6.17 -4.63
CA PHE A 153 -1.83 -6.45 -3.22
C PHE A 153 -0.73 -7.21 -2.48
N VAL A 154 0.08 -8.03 -3.17
CA VAL A 154 1.30 -8.56 -2.54
C VAL A 154 2.24 -7.43 -2.15
N GLY A 155 2.34 -6.36 -2.96
CA GLY A 155 3.09 -5.16 -2.59
C GLY A 155 2.51 -4.47 -1.36
N ASP A 156 1.20 -4.21 -1.37
CA ASP A 156 0.49 -3.55 -0.26
C ASP A 156 0.63 -4.33 1.04
N GLU A 157 0.43 -5.64 0.99
CA GLU A 157 0.53 -6.51 2.16
C GLU A 157 1.93 -6.49 2.79
N HIS A 158 2.97 -6.24 1.99
CA HIS A 158 4.34 -6.12 2.50
C HIS A 158 4.69 -4.70 2.99
N GLN A 159 3.82 -3.71 2.78
CA GLN A 159 3.95 -2.37 3.37
C GLN A 159 3.35 -2.39 4.78
N PRO A 160 4.14 -2.18 5.84
CA PRO A 160 3.69 -2.39 7.22
C PRO A 160 2.44 -1.59 7.62
N LEU A 161 2.28 -0.38 7.09
CA LEU A 161 1.16 0.51 7.43
C LEU A 161 -0.13 0.19 6.66
N HIS A 162 -0.08 -0.71 5.67
CA HIS A 162 -1.26 -1.30 5.06
C HIS A 162 -1.86 -2.44 5.91
N ILE A 163 -1.08 -2.96 6.85
CA ILE A 163 -1.49 -4.09 7.69
C ILE A 163 -1.87 -3.64 9.09
N ALA A 164 -1.19 -2.62 9.65
CA ALA A 164 -1.40 -2.25 11.03
C ALA A 164 -1.61 -0.75 11.23
N ASN A 165 -2.46 -0.45 12.21
CA ASN A 165 -2.82 0.90 12.62
C ASN A 165 -2.40 1.18 14.06
N GLY A 166 -2.04 2.43 14.34
CA GLY A 166 -2.04 2.99 15.67
C GLY A 166 -3.47 3.31 16.13
N TYR A 167 -3.82 2.90 17.33
CA TYR A 167 -5.08 3.26 17.98
C TYR A 167 -4.80 4.26 19.10
N PHE A 168 -5.53 5.36 19.16
CA PHE A 168 -5.18 6.47 20.03
C PHE A 168 -6.32 6.96 20.91
N GLU A 169 -6.04 7.10 22.20
CA GLU A 169 -6.84 7.87 23.14
C GLU A 169 -6.32 9.31 23.23
N THR A 170 -7.19 10.24 23.60
CA THR A 170 -6.77 11.62 23.92
C THR A 170 -6.36 11.69 25.36
N GLY A 171 -5.10 12.02 25.63
CA GLY A 171 -4.58 12.27 26.97
C GLY A 171 -5.22 13.51 27.63
N ALA A 172 -5.08 13.65 28.94
CA ALA A 172 -5.62 14.78 29.69
C ALA A 172 -5.03 16.14 29.24
N ASP A 173 -3.85 16.13 28.66
CA ASP A 173 -3.16 17.29 28.09
C ASP A 173 -3.48 17.52 26.60
N GLY A 174 -4.38 16.72 26.02
CA GLY A 174 -4.73 16.76 24.60
C GLY A 174 -3.75 16.05 23.68
N SER A 175 -2.74 15.36 24.21
CA SER A 175 -1.82 14.55 23.40
C SER A 175 -2.45 13.21 22.99
N ALA A 176 -1.98 12.65 21.88
CA ALA A 176 -2.35 11.30 21.44
C ALA A 176 -1.58 10.26 22.27
N LYS A 177 -2.30 9.31 22.83
CA LYS A 177 -1.73 8.18 23.59
C LYS A 177 -2.01 6.90 22.80
N LEU A 178 -0.95 6.27 22.30
CA LEU A 178 -1.03 4.99 21.60
C LEU A 178 -1.50 3.89 22.55
N VAL A 179 -2.55 3.17 22.17
CA VAL A 179 -3.11 2.02 22.90
C VAL A 179 -2.71 0.76 22.13
N THR A 180 -1.93 -0.10 22.78
CA THR A 180 -1.43 -1.35 22.18
C THR A 180 -2.13 -2.61 22.69
N ASP A 181 -2.91 -2.52 23.77
CA ASP A 181 -3.69 -3.65 24.28
C ASP A 181 -4.96 -3.85 23.44
N PRO A 182 -5.09 -4.93 22.65
CA PRO A 182 -6.27 -5.17 21.81
C PRO A 182 -7.58 -5.24 22.62
N SER A 183 -7.51 -5.65 23.89
CA SER A 183 -8.70 -5.72 24.76
C SER A 183 -9.26 -4.35 25.16
N ALA A 184 -8.45 -3.30 25.07
CA ALA A 184 -8.78 -1.94 25.44
C ALA A 184 -9.29 -1.07 24.28
N LEU A 185 -9.40 -1.60 23.06
CA LEU A 185 -9.64 -0.80 21.85
C LEU A 185 -11.11 -0.50 21.55
N LYS A 186 -12.06 -0.97 22.38
CA LYS A 186 -13.48 -0.72 22.10
C LYS A 186 -13.80 0.78 22.05
N GLY A 187 -14.10 1.28 20.86
CA GLY A 187 -14.42 2.69 20.62
C GLY A 187 -13.20 3.62 20.54
N VAL A 188 -12.00 3.07 20.57
CA VAL A 188 -10.76 3.84 20.34
C VAL A 188 -10.54 3.97 18.85
N PRO A 189 -10.41 5.20 18.32
CA PRO A 189 -10.20 5.41 16.88
C PRO A 189 -8.75 5.07 16.48
N ASN A 190 -8.58 4.64 15.23
CA ASN A 190 -7.28 4.42 14.62
C ASN A 190 -6.81 5.60 13.77
N ASP A 191 -5.53 5.61 13.42
CA ASP A 191 -4.85 6.61 12.60
C ASP A 191 -4.87 6.29 11.10
N LYS A 192 -5.57 5.24 10.68
CA LYS A 192 -5.66 4.80 9.28
C LYS A 192 -4.29 4.46 8.69
N GLY A 193 -3.50 3.65 9.40
CA GLY A 193 -2.17 3.28 8.99
C GLY A 193 -1.21 4.48 8.88
N GLY A 194 -1.30 5.42 9.82
CA GLY A 194 -0.45 6.61 9.82
C GLY A 194 -0.87 7.73 8.85
N ASN A 195 -2.00 7.59 8.14
CA ASN A 195 -2.55 8.67 7.29
C ASN A 195 -3.06 9.87 8.10
N ALA A 196 -3.23 9.72 9.41
CA ALA A 196 -3.56 10.81 10.32
C ALA A 196 -2.36 11.38 11.07
N ASP A 197 -1.16 10.84 10.91
CA ASP A 197 0.04 11.14 11.69
C ASP A 197 0.99 12.08 10.93
N PHE A 198 0.96 13.38 11.27
CA PHE A 198 1.66 14.42 10.53
C PHE A 198 2.93 14.89 11.24
N PHE A 199 4.07 14.85 10.53
CA PHE A 199 5.36 15.39 10.98
C PHE A 199 5.66 16.80 10.43
N GLY A 200 4.87 17.28 9.47
CA GLY A 200 5.02 18.59 8.85
C GLY A 200 3.68 19.18 8.36
N PRO A 201 3.70 20.37 7.77
CA PRO A 201 2.50 21.05 7.27
C PRO A 201 2.11 20.64 5.84
N GLY A 202 2.97 19.91 5.14
CA GLY A 202 2.75 19.48 3.77
C GLY A 202 1.66 18.42 3.68
N ARG A 203 1.05 18.29 2.50
CA ARG A 203 -0.02 17.32 2.25
C ARG A 203 0.42 15.87 2.39
N PHE A 204 1.70 15.60 2.13
CA PHE A 204 2.32 14.28 2.19
C PHE A 204 3.31 14.15 3.35
N ASP A 205 3.26 15.08 4.32
CA ASP A 205 4.07 15.03 5.53
C ASP A 205 3.39 14.15 6.59
N GLU A 206 2.87 13.01 6.18
CA GLU A 206 2.23 11.99 7.00
C GLU A 206 3.04 10.69 7.02
N LEU A 207 2.92 9.93 8.08
CA LEU A 207 3.69 8.71 8.28
C LEU A 207 3.46 7.69 7.16
N HIS A 208 2.22 7.54 6.69
CA HIS A 208 1.89 6.62 5.60
C HIS A 208 2.62 6.99 4.30
N ALA A 209 2.48 8.24 3.84
CA ALA A 209 3.16 8.73 2.63
C ALA A 209 4.69 8.70 2.76
N TYR A 210 5.21 8.83 3.98
CA TYR A 210 6.64 8.68 4.24
C TYR A 210 7.13 7.26 3.91
N TRP A 211 6.36 6.23 4.29
CA TRP A 211 6.67 4.84 3.96
C TRP A 211 6.47 4.54 2.47
N ASP A 212 5.37 5.02 1.91
CA ASP A 212 5.03 4.75 0.51
C ASP A 212 6.00 5.39 -0.48
N THR A 213 6.46 6.60 -0.17
CA THR A 213 7.20 7.41 -1.15
C THR A 213 8.58 7.79 -0.66
N ALA A 214 8.69 8.47 0.49
CA ALA A 214 9.96 9.06 0.89
C ALA A 214 11.03 8.00 1.22
N LEU A 215 10.67 6.88 1.86
CA LEU A 215 11.61 5.79 2.10
C LEU A 215 12.02 5.11 0.79
N VAL A 216 11.08 4.86 -0.14
CA VAL A 216 11.38 4.26 -1.45
C VAL A 216 12.33 5.15 -2.25
N GLU A 217 12.10 6.46 -2.28
CA GLU A 217 13.00 7.43 -2.91
C GLU A 217 14.40 7.42 -2.28
N LYS A 218 14.48 7.35 -0.95
CA LYS A 218 15.76 7.25 -0.23
C LYS A 218 16.50 5.94 -0.52
N ILE A 219 15.78 4.81 -0.57
CA ILE A 219 16.32 3.51 -0.96
C ILE A 219 16.84 3.57 -2.40
N GLY A 220 16.02 4.05 -3.31
CA GLY A 220 16.32 4.11 -4.74
C GLY A 220 17.37 5.17 -5.13
N ALA A 221 17.54 6.23 -4.32
CA ALA A 221 18.44 7.34 -4.61
C ALA A 221 18.30 7.88 -6.05
N GLY A 222 17.04 8.05 -6.52
CA GLY A 222 16.73 8.54 -7.87
C GLY A 222 16.92 7.54 -8.99
N LYS A 223 17.08 6.25 -8.70
CA LYS A 223 17.13 5.17 -9.71
C LYS A 223 15.75 4.92 -10.32
N ASP A 224 15.76 4.43 -11.55
CA ASP A 224 14.54 3.88 -12.15
C ASP A 224 14.15 2.54 -11.46
N PRO A 225 12.92 2.03 -11.69
CA PRO A 225 12.45 0.80 -11.04
C PRO A 225 13.33 -0.42 -11.32
N ALA A 226 13.91 -0.56 -12.52
CA ALA A 226 14.76 -1.70 -12.85
C ALA A 226 16.10 -1.65 -12.08
N ALA A 227 16.69 -0.47 -11.97
CA ALA A 227 17.91 -0.29 -11.18
C ALA A 227 17.64 -0.45 -9.66
N LEU A 228 16.45 -0.07 -9.18
CA LEU A 228 16.02 -0.32 -7.80
C LEU A 228 15.85 -1.82 -7.57
N ALA A 229 15.16 -2.55 -8.46
CA ALA A 229 14.98 -4.00 -8.37
C ALA A 229 16.34 -4.73 -8.29
N ALA A 230 17.27 -4.43 -9.21
CA ALA A 230 18.60 -5.03 -9.20
C ALA A 230 19.38 -4.74 -7.89
N MET A 231 19.19 -3.57 -7.31
CA MET A 231 19.80 -3.22 -6.03
C MET A 231 19.16 -4.02 -4.87
N LEU A 232 17.84 -4.18 -4.86
CA LEU A 232 17.12 -4.97 -3.87
C LEU A 232 17.56 -6.45 -3.93
N GLU A 233 17.57 -7.05 -5.12
CA GLU A 233 18.02 -8.44 -5.33
C GLU A 233 19.46 -8.66 -4.82
N LYS A 234 20.37 -7.74 -5.18
CA LYS A 234 21.77 -7.82 -4.72
C LYS A 234 21.88 -7.73 -3.20
N ARG A 235 21.08 -6.89 -2.56
CA ARG A 235 21.12 -6.67 -1.11
C ARG A 235 20.71 -7.90 -0.33
N VAL A 236 19.76 -8.69 -0.83
CA VAL A 236 19.16 -9.84 -0.14
C VAL A 236 19.59 -11.18 -0.69
N ALA A 237 20.61 -11.23 -1.55
CA ALA A 237 21.05 -12.44 -2.26
C ALA A 237 21.34 -13.61 -1.31
N ASP A 238 21.89 -13.35 -0.13
CA ASP A 238 22.23 -14.37 0.85
C ASP A 238 21.04 -14.75 1.76
N GLU A 239 19.97 -13.97 1.79
CA GLU A 239 18.85 -14.10 2.73
C GLU A 239 17.60 -14.65 2.06
N SER A 240 17.36 -14.32 0.78
CA SER A 240 16.12 -14.61 0.05
C SER A 240 15.74 -16.08 0.04
N ALA A 241 16.72 -16.99 0.04
CA ALA A 241 16.46 -18.42 0.11
C ALA A 241 15.80 -18.87 1.43
N SER A 242 15.93 -18.10 2.50
CA SER A 242 15.32 -18.39 3.81
C SER A 242 13.87 -17.90 3.93
N TRP A 243 13.39 -17.09 2.97
CA TRP A 243 12.06 -16.48 3.02
C TRP A 243 10.94 -17.33 2.45
N LYS A 244 11.26 -18.54 2.00
CA LYS A 244 10.27 -19.45 1.42
C LYS A 244 9.10 -19.68 2.36
N SER A 245 7.91 -19.45 1.82
CA SER A 245 6.66 -19.74 2.50
C SER A 245 6.50 -21.24 2.71
N THR A 246 5.78 -21.64 3.73
CA THR A 246 5.57 -23.04 4.08
C THR A 246 4.07 -23.37 4.16
N GLY A 247 3.71 -24.62 3.92
CA GLY A 247 2.33 -25.06 3.95
C GLY A 247 1.60 -24.83 2.64
N ASP A 248 0.27 -24.74 2.71
CA ASP A 248 -0.59 -24.51 1.57
C ASP A 248 -0.50 -23.03 1.12
N TYR A 249 -0.22 -22.82 -0.16
CA TYR A 249 -0.04 -21.48 -0.72
C TYR A 249 -1.32 -20.61 -0.68
N HIS A 250 -2.49 -21.21 -0.55
CA HIS A 250 -3.73 -20.46 -0.35
C HIS A 250 -3.79 -19.71 1.00
N HIS A 251 -2.89 -20.04 1.94
CA HIS A 251 -2.81 -19.42 3.27
C HIS A 251 -1.50 -18.65 3.50
N TRP A 252 -0.67 -18.46 2.47
CA TRP A 252 0.59 -17.72 2.65
C TRP A 252 0.39 -16.27 3.00
N ALA A 253 -0.66 -15.64 2.45
CA ALA A 253 -1.00 -14.25 2.74
C ALA A 253 -1.25 -14.00 4.25
N GLU A 254 -1.85 -14.92 5.00
CA GLU A 254 -2.00 -14.80 6.46
C GLU A 254 -0.65 -14.69 7.17
N ALA A 255 0.34 -15.46 6.73
CA ALA A 255 1.68 -15.43 7.30
C ALA A 255 2.41 -14.11 6.95
N TRP A 256 2.28 -13.64 5.70
CA TRP A 256 2.89 -12.39 5.24
C TRP A 256 2.30 -11.17 5.92
N ALA A 257 0.97 -11.13 6.13
CA ALA A 257 0.31 -10.11 6.94
C ALA A 257 0.83 -10.08 8.39
N THR A 258 1.04 -11.27 8.98
CA THR A 258 1.61 -11.38 10.33
C THR A 258 3.05 -10.86 10.39
N GLU A 259 3.88 -11.13 9.37
CA GLU A 259 5.23 -10.55 9.26
C GLU A 259 5.18 -9.03 9.13
N SER A 260 4.24 -8.49 8.33
CA SER A 260 4.07 -7.06 8.12
C SER A 260 3.59 -6.35 9.38
N LEU A 261 2.75 -7.01 10.20
CA LEU A 261 2.37 -6.52 11.53
C LEU A 261 3.60 -6.39 12.45
N VAL A 262 4.53 -7.34 12.41
CA VAL A 262 5.79 -7.24 13.17
C VAL A 262 6.63 -6.05 12.68
N ALA A 263 6.73 -5.86 11.37
CA ALA A 263 7.43 -4.72 10.78
C ALA A 263 6.76 -3.38 11.14
N ALA A 264 5.43 -3.32 11.22
CA ALA A 264 4.70 -2.13 11.62
C ALA A 264 5.03 -1.67 13.05
N ARG A 265 5.27 -2.59 13.97
CA ARG A 265 5.73 -2.24 15.32
C ARG A 265 7.05 -1.47 15.30
N THR A 266 7.94 -1.82 14.39
CA THR A 266 9.19 -1.08 14.17
C THR A 266 8.92 0.29 13.55
N ALA A 267 8.00 0.37 12.57
CA ALA A 267 7.62 1.63 11.94
C ALA A 267 7.06 2.66 12.94
N TYR A 268 6.32 2.22 13.96
CA TYR A 268 5.79 3.09 15.01
C TYR A 268 6.77 3.30 16.19
N SER A 269 7.85 2.56 16.25
CA SER A 269 8.74 2.56 17.41
C SER A 269 9.43 3.90 17.62
N GLY A 270 9.36 4.41 18.84
CA GLY A 270 10.04 5.65 19.24
C GLY A 270 9.43 6.93 18.70
N ILE A 271 8.36 6.86 17.89
CA ILE A 271 7.63 8.05 17.44
C ILE A 271 7.02 8.74 18.67
N THR A 272 7.19 10.05 18.75
CA THR A 272 6.55 10.88 19.76
C THR A 272 5.27 11.48 19.17
N PHE A 273 4.13 11.15 19.77
CA PHE A 273 2.83 11.68 19.38
C PHE A 273 2.45 12.87 20.25
N GLY A 274 2.08 13.98 19.60
CA GLY A 274 1.67 15.23 20.24
C GLY A 274 0.15 15.42 20.20
N ALA A 275 -0.31 16.63 19.89
CA ALA A 275 -1.73 16.97 19.88
C ALA A 275 -2.54 16.10 18.90
N LEU A 276 -3.64 15.54 19.40
CA LEU A 276 -4.64 14.81 18.64
C LEU A 276 -5.83 15.76 18.33
N ILE A 277 -6.21 15.84 17.08
CA ILE A 277 -7.38 16.57 16.61
C ILE A 277 -8.42 15.55 16.15
N PRO A 278 -9.58 15.46 16.83
CA PRO A 278 -10.66 14.56 16.40
C PRO A 278 -11.33 15.06 15.11
N ASP A 279 -11.82 14.13 14.29
CA ASP A 279 -12.69 14.44 13.16
C ASP A 279 -14.12 14.67 13.69
N PRO A 280 -14.78 15.79 13.34
CA PRO A 280 -16.17 16.04 13.73
C PRO A 280 -17.17 14.97 13.27
N ARG A 281 -16.81 14.19 12.25
CA ARG A 281 -17.61 13.08 11.72
C ARG A 281 -17.33 11.74 12.42
N GLY A 282 -16.41 11.72 13.38
CA GLY A 282 -15.91 10.55 14.11
C GLY A 282 -14.52 10.13 13.66
N GLY A 283 -13.73 9.57 14.58
CA GLY A 283 -12.36 9.16 14.36
C GLY A 283 -11.32 10.27 14.54
N ILE A 284 -10.16 10.09 13.94
CA ILE A 284 -9.02 11.01 14.04
C ILE A 284 -8.90 11.82 12.73
N LYS A 285 -8.83 13.16 12.87
CA LYS A 285 -8.52 14.06 11.76
C LYS A 285 -7.02 14.19 11.56
N SER A 286 -6.28 14.39 12.65
CA SER A 286 -4.81 14.47 12.61
C SER A 286 -4.19 14.29 13.99
N ILE A 287 -2.99 13.74 14.01
CA ILE A 287 -2.08 13.68 15.16
C ILE A 287 -0.77 14.35 14.75
N LYS A 288 -0.28 15.25 15.58
CA LYS A 288 1.09 15.75 15.39
C LYS A 288 2.07 14.69 15.84
N MET A 289 3.08 14.40 15.02
CA MET A 289 4.13 13.44 15.38
C MET A 289 5.52 14.00 15.15
N THR A 290 6.51 13.33 15.75
CA THR A 290 7.93 13.60 15.54
C THR A 290 8.67 12.27 15.49
N PHE A 291 9.48 12.08 14.45
CA PHE A 291 10.34 10.91 14.32
C PHE A 291 11.42 10.87 15.43
N PRO A 292 11.77 9.68 15.92
CA PRO A 292 12.94 9.54 16.79
C PRO A 292 14.23 9.84 16.00
N PRO A 293 15.33 10.20 16.69
CA PRO A 293 16.65 10.22 16.06
C PRO A 293 16.95 8.89 15.38
N HIS A 294 17.61 8.94 14.22
CA HIS A 294 18.03 7.75 13.46
C HIS A 294 16.87 6.87 12.92
N TYR A 295 15.65 7.42 12.77
CA TYR A 295 14.50 6.68 12.23
C TYR A 295 14.82 6.04 10.87
N ASP A 296 15.46 6.79 9.97
CA ASP A 296 15.84 6.31 8.65
C ASP A 296 16.88 5.17 8.69
N GLU A 297 17.78 5.20 9.64
CA GLU A 297 18.82 4.16 9.80
C GLU A 297 18.20 2.79 10.13
N VAL A 298 17.02 2.79 10.77
CA VAL A 298 16.24 1.59 11.09
C VAL A 298 15.26 1.26 9.97
N CYS A 299 14.52 2.25 9.48
CA CYS A 299 13.39 2.01 8.59
C CYS A 299 13.79 1.82 7.11
N ILE A 300 14.90 2.42 6.63
CA ILE A 300 15.40 2.17 5.26
C ILE A 300 15.80 0.70 5.05
N PRO A 301 16.60 0.05 5.94
CA PRO A 301 16.85 -1.38 5.84
C PRO A 301 15.58 -2.23 5.84
N LEU A 302 14.67 -1.96 6.76
CA LEU A 302 13.41 -2.70 6.88
C LEU A 302 12.53 -2.53 5.63
N ALA A 303 12.32 -1.32 5.16
CA ALA A 303 11.54 -1.07 3.94
C ALA A 303 12.17 -1.73 2.71
N SER A 304 13.52 -1.73 2.60
CA SER A 304 14.21 -2.45 1.52
C SER A 304 13.98 -3.95 1.58
N GLU A 305 14.01 -4.55 2.77
CA GLU A 305 13.70 -5.97 2.99
C GLU A 305 12.26 -6.28 2.60
N ARG A 306 11.29 -5.45 3.06
CA ARG A 306 9.87 -5.65 2.75
C ARG A 306 9.57 -5.56 1.26
N LEU A 307 10.17 -4.59 0.55
CA LEU A 307 10.06 -4.48 -0.91
C LEU A 307 10.65 -5.69 -1.64
N ALA A 308 11.82 -6.16 -1.21
CA ALA A 308 12.43 -7.34 -1.80
C ALA A 308 11.58 -8.60 -1.54
N LYS A 309 11.12 -8.81 -0.29
CA LYS A 309 10.22 -9.93 0.07
C LYS A 309 8.96 -9.91 -0.76
N ALA A 310 8.32 -8.75 -0.95
CA ALA A 310 7.15 -8.64 -1.81
C ALA A 310 7.40 -9.20 -3.21
N GLY A 311 8.55 -8.87 -3.82
CA GLY A 311 8.91 -9.41 -5.14
C GLY A 311 9.15 -10.93 -5.14
N TYR A 312 9.88 -11.46 -4.15
CA TYR A 312 10.12 -12.90 -4.05
C TYR A 312 8.84 -13.68 -3.73
N HIS A 313 7.99 -13.21 -2.81
CA HIS A 313 6.72 -13.83 -2.46
C HIS A 313 5.71 -13.77 -3.62
N LEU A 314 5.68 -12.66 -4.39
CA LEU A 314 4.89 -12.59 -5.61
C LEU A 314 5.33 -13.63 -6.63
N ALA A 315 6.64 -13.81 -6.85
CA ALA A 315 7.13 -14.88 -7.73
C ALA A 315 6.77 -16.25 -7.18
N GLU A 316 6.91 -16.46 -5.88
CA GLU A 316 6.63 -17.74 -5.22
C GLU A 316 5.17 -18.17 -5.41
N ILE A 317 4.21 -17.25 -5.17
CA ILE A 317 2.78 -17.57 -5.33
C ILE A 317 2.42 -17.77 -6.81
N LEU A 318 2.93 -16.93 -7.72
CA LEU A 318 2.71 -17.11 -9.16
C LEU A 318 3.26 -18.44 -9.68
N ASN A 319 4.37 -18.94 -9.10
CA ASN A 319 4.95 -20.22 -9.42
C ASN A 319 4.18 -21.41 -8.79
N ALA A 320 3.38 -21.16 -7.73
CA ALA A 320 2.63 -22.20 -7.02
C ALA A 320 1.18 -22.35 -7.52
N ILE A 321 0.58 -21.33 -8.09
CA ILE A 321 -0.81 -21.34 -8.60
C ILE A 321 -1.02 -22.50 -9.58
N HIS A 322 -2.12 -23.21 -9.41
CA HIS A 322 -2.63 -24.20 -10.37
C HIS A 322 -3.46 -23.48 -11.45
N TRP A 323 -2.79 -22.86 -12.42
CA TRP A 323 -3.41 -22.05 -13.45
C TRP A 323 -4.50 -22.84 -14.21
N SER A 324 -5.69 -22.24 -14.32
CA SER A 324 -6.74 -22.76 -15.20
C SER A 324 -6.54 -22.26 -16.63
N ASP A 325 -6.97 -23.07 -17.60
CA ASP A 325 -6.95 -22.72 -19.04
C ASP A 325 -7.84 -21.49 -19.38
#